data_79e60656e6f64f794640fdaa1a028ff4
#
_entry.id   79e60656e6f64f794640fdaa1a028ff4
#
_cell.length_a   1.000
_cell.length_b   1.000
_cell.length_c   1.000
_cell.angle_alpha   90.00
_cell.angle_beta   90.00
_cell.angle_gamma   90.00
#
_symmetry.space_group_name_H-M   'P 1'
#
loop_
_entity.id
_entity.type
_entity.pdbx_description
1 polymer ?
#
loop_
_entity_poly.entity_id
_entity_poly.type
_entity_poly.pdbx_seq_one_letter_code
_entity_poly.pdbx_strand_id
1 'polypeptide(L)'
;VIDGKGCRSGAVVERKKLSQWFFDISKFADNLQEELNNLDEWPNKVKIMQQNWIGKSFGCEIEFKIIGDPKIKKIKCYTTRPDTLFGFSFLAVSIDHLLSELYKNDKDFKKFKDECSKFGTTEESIANAEKIGFKTKLLAKNPLDEEKTVPVYFANFVLMDYGFGAVFGCPAHDQRDFDFAKKYKLEIKTVVKPINENDDFKVTNEAYPGPGIIINSDFLNGLEAPNKSIIETIKILEKKNIGKKTINYRLKDWGVSR
;
A
#
# COMPACT_ATOMS: atom_id res chain seq x y z
N VAL A 1 -3.80 17.41 -17.76
CA VAL A 1 -3.96 16.17 -18.54
C VAL A 1 -5.42 15.78 -18.52
N ILE A 2 -6.01 15.60 -19.68
CA ILE A 2 -7.41 15.16 -19.84
C ILE A 2 -7.36 13.89 -20.69
N ASP A 3 -7.95 12.80 -20.20
CA ASP A 3 -7.97 11.48 -20.89
C ASP A 3 -6.59 11.00 -21.36
N GLY A 4 -5.57 11.17 -20.53
CA GLY A 4 -4.21 10.76 -20.86
C GLY A 4 -3.50 11.65 -21.89
N LYS A 5 -4.09 12.80 -22.25
CA LYS A 5 -3.53 13.74 -23.21
C LYS A 5 -3.26 15.11 -22.60
N GLY A 6 -2.24 15.78 -23.10
CA GLY A 6 -1.95 17.16 -22.74
C GLY A 6 -3.11 18.07 -23.17
N CYS A 7 -3.68 18.86 -22.24
CA CYS A 7 -4.87 19.69 -22.49
C CYS A 7 -4.67 20.77 -23.58
N ARG A 8 -3.44 21.14 -23.88
CA ARG A 8 -3.09 22.14 -24.92
C ARG A 8 -2.62 21.52 -26.23
N SER A 9 -1.82 20.45 -26.13
CA SER A 9 -1.16 19.85 -27.30
C SER A 9 -1.92 18.65 -27.89
N GLY A 10 -2.84 18.04 -27.13
CA GLY A 10 -3.47 16.78 -27.49
C GLY A 10 -2.51 15.56 -27.53
N ALA A 11 -1.23 15.78 -27.21
CA ALA A 11 -0.22 14.72 -27.20
C ALA A 11 -0.50 13.74 -26.07
N VAL A 12 -0.25 12.45 -26.31
CA VAL A 12 -0.32 11.40 -25.29
C VAL A 12 0.72 11.68 -24.22
N VAL A 13 0.31 11.64 -22.93
CA VAL A 13 1.18 11.87 -21.79
C VAL A 13 1.70 10.54 -21.30
N GLU A 14 3.01 10.41 -21.14
CA GLU A 14 3.69 9.24 -20.60
C GLU A 14 4.38 9.58 -19.27
N ARG A 15 4.43 8.61 -18.35
CA ARG A 15 5.28 8.73 -17.17
C ARG A 15 6.73 8.43 -17.54
N LYS A 16 7.63 9.38 -17.29
CA LYS A 16 9.08 9.21 -17.51
C LYS A 16 9.86 9.68 -16.28
N LYS A 17 10.95 9.00 -15.98
CA LYS A 17 11.94 9.48 -15.01
C LYS A 17 12.76 10.59 -15.66
N LEU A 18 12.74 11.77 -15.05
CA LEU A 18 13.51 12.93 -15.50
C LEU A 18 14.47 13.33 -14.39
N SER A 19 15.70 13.69 -14.76
CA SER A 19 16.64 14.35 -13.85
C SER A 19 16.33 15.84 -13.82
N GLN A 20 15.95 16.35 -12.66
CA GLN A 20 15.64 17.76 -12.46
C GLN A 20 15.93 18.18 -11.02
N TRP A 21 15.92 19.46 -10.74
CA TRP A 21 16.08 20.01 -9.42
C TRP A 21 14.79 19.88 -8.61
N PHE A 22 14.94 19.48 -7.34
CA PHE A 22 13.86 19.41 -6.36
C PHE A 22 14.25 20.17 -5.11
N PHE A 23 13.28 20.82 -4.49
CA PHE A 23 13.36 21.23 -3.10
C PHE A 23 13.11 19.99 -2.23
N ASP A 24 14.08 19.66 -1.39
CA ASP A 24 14.03 18.52 -0.46
C ASP A 24 13.15 18.85 0.77
N ILE A 25 11.88 19.20 0.52
CA ILE A 25 10.94 19.66 1.56
C ILE A 25 10.51 18.51 2.46
N SER A 26 10.58 17.28 1.99
CA SER A 26 10.22 16.09 2.77
C SER A 26 11.08 15.94 4.03
N LYS A 27 12.34 16.41 4.02
CA LYS A 27 13.19 16.46 5.21
C LYS A 27 12.65 17.31 6.35
N PHE A 28 11.82 18.29 6.03
CA PHE A 28 11.22 19.21 7.01
C PHE A 28 9.81 18.77 7.43
N ALA A 29 9.35 17.59 7.03
CA ALA A 29 7.98 17.16 7.26
C ALA A 29 7.60 17.14 8.76
N ASP A 30 8.49 16.66 9.64
CA ASP A 30 8.26 16.71 11.10
C ASP A 30 8.18 18.13 11.62
N ASN A 31 9.16 18.97 11.27
CA ASN A 31 9.18 20.39 11.69
C ASN A 31 7.94 21.12 11.20
N LEU A 32 7.55 20.92 9.93
CA LEU A 32 6.33 21.54 9.38
C LEU A 32 5.08 21.09 10.14
N GLN A 33 5.00 19.81 10.49
CA GLN A 33 3.88 19.26 11.26
C GLN A 33 3.82 19.85 12.68
N GLU A 34 4.96 20.01 13.34
CA GLU A 34 5.06 20.54 14.69
C GLU A 34 4.76 22.05 14.72
N GLU A 35 5.32 22.82 13.77
CA GLU A 35 5.14 24.27 13.69
C GLU A 35 3.70 24.69 13.36
N LEU A 36 2.87 23.83 12.82
CA LEU A 36 1.43 24.10 12.67
C LEU A 36 0.74 24.43 14.01
N ASN A 37 1.27 23.92 15.12
CA ASN A 37 0.73 24.20 16.45
C ASN A 37 1.04 25.65 16.90
N ASN A 38 2.11 26.25 16.38
CA ASN A 38 2.58 27.60 16.72
C ASN A 38 1.93 28.70 15.84
N LEU A 39 1.08 28.33 14.88
CA LEU A 39 0.40 29.25 13.97
C LEU A 39 -0.96 29.67 14.55
N ASP A 40 -0.98 30.39 15.67
CA ASP A 40 -2.21 30.70 16.41
C ASP A 40 -3.23 31.49 15.59
N GLU A 41 -2.77 32.39 14.72
CA GLU A 41 -3.61 33.20 13.83
C GLU A 41 -4.23 32.43 12.66
N TRP A 42 -3.83 31.17 12.45
CA TRP A 42 -4.35 30.38 11.34
C TRP A 42 -5.69 29.73 11.70
N PRO A 43 -6.71 29.80 10.81
CA PRO A 43 -7.96 29.08 11.01
C PRO A 43 -7.72 27.57 11.16
N ASN A 44 -8.41 26.93 12.11
CA ASN A 44 -8.29 25.48 12.35
C ASN A 44 -8.50 24.64 11.09
N LYS A 45 -9.43 25.02 10.20
CA LYS A 45 -9.66 24.33 8.93
C LYS A 45 -8.39 24.30 8.06
N VAL A 46 -7.65 25.41 8.02
CA VAL A 46 -6.40 25.50 7.24
C VAL A 46 -5.32 24.63 7.87
N LYS A 47 -5.18 24.65 9.20
CA LYS A 47 -4.24 23.78 9.91
C LYS A 47 -4.51 22.30 9.60
N ILE A 48 -5.76 21.85 9.66
CA ILE A 48 -6.17 20.47 9.33
C ILE A 48 -5.84 20.14 7.87
N MET A 49 -6.09 21.07 6.94
CA MET A 49 -5.72 20.86 5.53
C MET A 49 -4.21 20.67 5.35
N GLN A 50 -3.38 21.45 6.05
CA GLN A 50 -1.93 21.32 6.02
C GLN A 50 -1.46 20.02 6.67
N GLN A 51 -2.03 19.63 7.82
CA GLN A 51 -1.75 18.34 8.46
C GLN A 51 -2.04 17.16 7.51
N ASN A 52 -3.18 17.20 6.84
CA ASN A 52 -3.56 16.18 5.86
C ASN A 52 -2.63 16.19 4.63
N TRP A 53 -2.14 17.35 4.22
CA TRP A 53 -1.19 17.51 3.12
C TRP A 53 0.18 16.93 3.48
N ILE A 54 0.70 17.23 4.67
CA ILE A 54 1.94 16.65 5.21
C ILE A 54 1.76 15.14 5.36
N GLY A 55 0.61 14.72 5.87
CA GLY A 55 0.16 13.33 5.88
C GLY A 55 1.06 12.39 6.65
N LYS A 56 1.41 12.76 7.91
CA LYS A 56 2.17 11.92 8.82
C LYS A 56 1.40 10.64 9.14
N SER A 57 1.99 9.49 8.88
CA SER A 57 1.41 8.19 9.19
C SER A 57 2.38 7.32 9.96
N PHE A 58 1.86 6.61 10.96
CA PHE A 58 2.61 5.65 11.76
C PHE A 58 2.31 4.25 11.25
N GLY A 59 3.35 3.48 11.03
CA GLY A 59 3.22 2.14 10.49
C GLY A 59 4.44 1.28 10.73
N CYS A 60 4.58 0.28 9.89
CA CYS A 60 5.67 -0.69 9.94
C CYS A 60 6.21 -0.96 8.53
N GLU A 61 7.52 -0.93 8.38
CA GLU A 61 8.18 -1.58 7.26
C GLU A 61 8.23 -3.08 7.52
N ILE A 62 7.91 -3.88 6.52
CA ILE A 62 7.90 -5.34 6.64
C ILE A 62 8.64 -5.94 5.45
N GLU A 63 9.50 -6.94 5.69
CA GLU A 63 10.18 -7.69 4.67
C GLU A 63 9.46 -9.02 4.41
N PHE A 64 9.03 -9.23 3.17
CA PHE A 64 8.44 -10.49 2.69
C PHE A 64 9.49 -11.31 1.97
N LYS A 65 9.71 -12.54 2.39
CA LYS A 65 10.56 -13.52 1.68
C LYS A 65 9.85 -13.91 0.37
N ILE A 66 10.59 -13.90 -0.75
CA ILE A 66 10.07 -14.22 -2.08
C ILE A 66 10.63 -15.57 -2.53
N ILE A 67 9.75 -16.36 -3.15
CA ILE A 67 10.06 -17.67 -3.73
C ILE A 67 9.78 -17.61 -5.23
N GLY A 68 10.59 -18.30 -6.03
CA GLY A 68 10.38 -18.46 -7.47
C GLY A 68 11.44 -17.81 -8.36
N ASP A 69 12.30 -16.93 -7.83
CA ASP A 69 13.45 -16.38 -8.55
C ASP A 69 14.65 -16.16 -7.61
N PRO A 70 15.86 -16.65 -7.97
CA PRO A 70 17.04 -16.54 -7.10
C PRO A 70 17.58 -15.11 -6.97
N LYS A 71 17.21 -14.20 -7.90
CA LYS A 71 17.64 -12.80 -7.88
C LYS A 71 16.81 -11.94 -6.92
N ILE A 72 15.57 -12.33 -6.66
CA ILE A 72 14.64 -11.58 -5.79
C ILE A 72 14.36 -12.41 -4.55
N LYS A 73 15.06 -12.09 -3.47
CA LYS A 73 14.91 -12.83 -2.20
C LYS A 73 13.89 -12.21 -1.27
N LYS A 74 13.69 -10.89 -1.35
CA LYS A 74 12.85 -10.12 -0.44
C LYS A 74 12.19 -8.96 -1.17
N ILE A 75 10.98 -8.61 -0.73
CA ILE A 75 10.29 -7.35 -1.09
C ILE A 75 9.89 -6.66 0.21
N LYS A 76 10.12 -5.35 0.30
CA LYS A 76 9.71 -4.51 1.42
C LYS A 76 8.37 -3.86 1.12
N CYS A 77 7.52 -3.80 2.13
CA CYS A 77 6.29 -3.02 2.13
C CYS A 77 6.26 -2.07 3.33
N TYR A 78 5.56 -0.97 3.20
CA TYR A 78 5.10 -0.17 4.33
C TYR A 78 3.60 -0.39 4.54
N THR A 79 3.18 -0.50 5.79
CA THR A 79 1.77 -0.62 6.13
C THR A 79 1.44 0.13 7.42
N THR A 80 0.24 0.68 7.48
CA THR A 80 -0.35 1.22 8.72
C THR A 80 -1.12 0.17 9.50
N ARG A 81 -1.37 -1.02 8.91
CA ARG A 81 -2.16 -2.10 9.50
C ARG A 81 -1.40 -3.44 9.52
N PRO A 82 -0.21 -3.50 10.20
CA PRO A 82 0.54 -4.76 10.30
C PRO A 82 -0.23 -5.85 11.06
N ASP A 83 -1.19 -5.48 11.88
CA ASP A 83 -2.06 -6.37 12.65
C ASP A 83 -2.97 -7.26 11.78
N THR A 84 -3.14 -6.93 10.50
CA THR A 84 -3.96 -7.71 9.56
C THR A 84 -3.15 -8.74 8.75
N LEU A 85 -1.88 -8.97 9.06
CA LEU A 85 -1.00 -9.89 8.32
C LEU A 85 -1.51 -11.33 8.21
N PHE A 86 -2.28 -11.83 9.19
CA PHE A 86 -2.90 -13.15 9.09
C PHE A 86 -4.04 -13.23 8.05
N GLY A 87 -4.54 -12.08 7.59
CA GLY A 87 -5.47 -11.95 6.46
C GLY A 87 -4.79 -11.74 5.10
N PHE A 88 -3.45 -11.85 5.03
CA PHE A 88 -2.64 -11.67 3.84
C PHE A 88 -3.02 -12.66 2.73
N SER A 89 -3.44 -12.16 1.57
CA SER A 89 -3.95 -12.95 0.45
C SER A 89 -3.13 -12.80 -0.83
N PHE A 90 -2.44 -11.68 -0.99
CA PHE A 90 -1.56 -11.42 -2.12
C PHE A 90 -0.56 -10.31 -1.79
N LEU A 91 0.58 -10.31 -2.46
CA LEU A 91 1.51 -9.19 -2.47
C LEU A 91 1.36 -8.46 -3.80
N ALA A 92 1.09 -7.16 -3.78
CA ALA A 92 1.01 -6.35 -4.98
C ALA A 92 2.20 -5.39 -5.06
N VAL A 93 2.78 -5.27 -6.26
CA VAL A 93 3.87 -4.34 -6.56
C VAL A 93 3.48 -3.40 -7.70
N SER A 94 4.05 -2.21 -7.68
CA SER A 94 3.89 -1.23 -8.74
C SER A 94 4.42 -1.76 -10.07
N ILE A 95 3.80 -1.37 -11.18
CA ILE A 95 4.27 -1.66 -12.53
C ILE A 95 5.68 -1.09 -12.80
N ASP A 96 6.09 -0.07 -12.04
CA ASP A 96 7.41 0.56 -12.14
C ASP A 96 8.40 0.04 -11.09
N HIS A 97 8.02 -0.96 -10.29
CA HIS A 97 8.91 -1.62 -9.35
C HIS A 97 10.06 -2.33 -10.08
N LEU A 98 11.26 -2.42 -9.45
CA LEU A 98 12.44 -3.08 -10.04
C LEU A 98 12.17 -4.51 -10.50
N LEU A 99 11.20 -5.18 -9.91
CA LEU A 99 10.73 -6.49 -10.32
C LEU A 99 10.30 -6.55 -11.79
N SER A 100 9.85 -5.43 -12.37
CA SER A 100 9.43 -5.34 -13.78
C SER A 100 10.53 -5.70 -14.77
N GLU A 101 11.80 -5.56 -14.39
CA GLU A 101 12.94 -5.94 -15.22
C GLU A 101 12.96 -7.45 -15.53
N LEU A 102 12.46 -8.30 -14.63
CA LEU A 102 12.35 -9.75 -14.86
C LEU A 102 11.32 -10.08 -15.95
N TYR A 103 10.35 -9.20 -16.17
CA TYR A 103 9.23 -9.41 -17.08
C TYR A 103 9.30 -8.54 -18.33
N LYS A 104 10.38 -7.79 -18.54
CA LYS A 104 10.53 -6.85 -19.68
C LYS A 104 10.38 -7.50 -21.07
N ASN A 105 10.65 -8.80 -21.19
CA ASN A 105 10.51 -9.55 -22.43
C ASN A 105 9.19 -10.35 -22.51
N ASP A 106 8.39 -10.38 -21.46
CA ASP A 106 7.11 -11.04 -21.44
C ASP A 106 6.07 -10.23 -22.21
N LYS A 107 5.43 -10.86 -23.21
CA LYS A 107 4.46 -10.19 -24.10
C LYS A 107 3.18 -9.79 -23.35
N ASP A 108 2.72 -10.60 -22.41
CA ASP A 108 1.49 -10.34 -21.68
C ASP A 108 1.72 -9.27 -20.62
N PHE A 109 2.90 -9.24 -19.99
CA PHE A 109 3.28 -8.13 -19.12
C PHE A 109 3.37 -6.79 -19.86
N LYS A 110 3.93 -6.78 -21.09
CA LYS A 110 3.94 -5.56 -21.91
C LYS A 110 2.54 -5.04 -22.21
N LYS A 111 1.62 -5.92 -22.63
CA LYS A 111 0.22 -5.55 -22.86
C LYS A 111 -0.44 -4.99 -21.58
N PHE A 112 -0.21 -5.64 -20.44
CA PHE A 112 -0.70 -5.15 -19.15
C PHE A 112 -0.14 -3.77 -18.81
N LYS A 113 1.17 -3.54 -19.03
CA LYS A 113 1.79 -2.24 -18.79
C LYS A 113 1.21 -1.16 -19.71
N ASP A 114 0.98 -1.47 -20.98
CA ASP A 114 0.34 -0.57 -21.94
C ASP A 114 -1.12 -0.27 -21.55
N GLU A 115 -1.85 -1.23 -21.02
CA GLU A 115 -3.19 -1.04 -20.49
C GLU A 115 -3.17 -0.11 -19.28
N CYS A 116 -2.27 -0.34 -18.33
CA CYS A 116 -2.11 0.53 -17.16
C CYS A 116 -1.75 1.97 -17.52
N SER A 117 -1.01 2.19 -18.60
CA SER A 117 -0.64 3.54 -19.05
C SER A 117 -1.82 4.38 -19.54
N LYS A 118 -2.93 3.74 -19.91
CA LYS A 118 -4.16 4.40 -20.36
C LYS A 118 -5.03 4.91 -19.19
N PHE A 119 -4.89 4.32 -18.02
CA PHE A 119 -5.51 4.85 -16.81
C PHE A 119 -4.80 6.15 -16.44
N GLY A 120 -5.55 7.20 -16.07
CA GLY A 120 -4.97 8.51 -15.75
C GLY A 120 -3.85 8.43 -14.72
N THR A 121 -3.02 9.46 -14.69
CA THR A 121 -1.82 9.53 -13.82
C THR A 121 -2.10 10.12 -12.44
N THR A 122 -3.32 10.62 -12.19
CA THR A 122 -3.71 11.21 -10.90
C THR A 122 -4.13 10.13 -9.90
N GLU A 123 -3.92 10.38 -8.60
CA GLU A 123 -4.39 9.46 -7.54
C GLU A 123 -5.90 9.21 -7.63
N GLU A 124 -6.68 10.21 -7.98
CA GLU A 124 -8.13 10.10 -8.15
C GLU A 124 -8.51 9.20 -9.33
N SER A 125 -7.83 9.34 -10.49
CA SER A 125 -8.06 8.48 -11.65
C SER A 125 -7.74 7.03 -11.34
N ILE A 126 -6.65 6.79 -10.59
CA ILE A 126 -6.22 5.44 -10.17
C ILE A 126 -7.20 4.86 -9.13
N ALA A 127 -7.71 5.70 -8.22
CA ALA A 127 -8.69 5.28 -7.22
C ALA A 127 -10.00 4.82 -7.85
N ASN A 128 -10.47 5.51 -8.90
CA ASN A 128 -11.73 5.21 -9.60
C ASN A 128 -11.59 4.15 -10.71
N ALA A 129 -10.36 3.85 -11.15
CA ALA A 129 -10.13 2.84 -12.18
C ALA A 129 -10.41 1.43 -11.67
N GLU A 130 -10.84 0.56 -12.58
CA GLU A 130 -10.94 -0.87 -12.30
C GLU A 130 -9.59 -1.42 -11.82
N LYS A 131 -9.61 -2.24 -10.76
CA LYS A 131 -8.40 -2.84 -10.21
C LYS A 131 -7.97 -4.01 -11.07
N ILE A 132 -6.85 -3.83 -11.79
CA ILE A 132 -6.28 -4.87 -12.64
C ILE A 132 -4.86 -5.24 -12.19
N GLY A 133 -4.47 -6.47 -12.45
CA GLY A 133 -3.15 -6.98 -12.08
C GLY A 133 -2.64 -8.07 -13.01
N PHE A 134 -1.33 -8.15 -13.11
CA PHE A 134 -0.62 -9.22 -13.79
C PHE A 134 -0.02 -10.18 -12.75
N LYS A 135 -0.46 -11.44 -12.78
CA LYS A 135 0.05 -12.49 -11.88
C LYS A 135 1.45 -12.89 -12.28
N THR A 136 2.39 -12.77 -11.37
CA THR A 136 3.76 -13.23 -11.57
C THR A 136 3.91 -14.73 -11.30
N LYS A 137 5.12 -15.27 -11.54
CA LYS A 137 5.47 -16.65 -11.13
C LYS A 137 5.99 -16.71 -9.69
N LEU A 138 6.05 -15.58 -9.00
CA LEU A 138 6.61 -15.45 -7.67
C LEU A 138 5.54 -15.68 -6.60
N LEU A 139 5.99 -16.18 -5.46
CA LEU A 139 5.20 -16.30 -4.23
C LEU A 139 5.87 -15.52 -3.11
N ALA A 140 5.08 -14.90 -2.26
CA ALA A 140 5.54 -14.25 -1.04
C ALA A 140 5.14 -15.10 0.18
N LYS A 141 6.06 -15.27 1.12
CA LYS A 141 5.76 -15.91 2.41
C LYS A 141 5.15 -14.91 3.38
N ASN A 142 4.16 -15.36 4.15
CA ASN A 142 3.67 -14.57 5.28
C ASN A 142 4.75 -14.49 6.36
N PRO A 143 5.15 -13.30 6.83
CA PRO A 143 6.22 -13.16 7.81
C PRO A 143 5.86 -13.70 9.22
N LEU A 144 4.57 -13.82 9.53
CA LEU A 144 4.09 -14.37 10.82
C LEU A 144 3.66 -15.85 10.73
N ASP A 145 3.45 -16.36 9.50
CA ASP A 145 3.07 -17.75 9.22
C ASP A 145 3.88 -18.23 8.01
N GLU A 146 5.08 -18.79 8.26
CA GLU A 146 6.03 -19.14 7.21
C GLU A 146 5.54 -20.31 6.30
N GLU A 147 4.53 -21.04 6.69
CA GLU A 147 3.92 -22.11 5.86
C GLU A 147 2.98 -21.49 4.82
N LYS A 148 2.37 -20.36 5.13
CA LYS A 148 1.46 -19.66 4.21
C LYS A 148 2.24 -18.88 3.15
N THR A 149 1.97 -19.21 1.88
CA THR A 149 2.46 -18.46 0.72
C THR A 149 1.31 -17.89 -0.08
N VAL A 150 1.52 -16.72 -0.67
CA VAL A 150 0.53 -16.01 -1.48
C VAL A 150 1.14 -15.56 -2.80
N PRO A 151 0.34 -15.39 -3.87
CA PRO A 151 0.83 -14.92 -5.16
C PRO A 151 1.31 -13.47 -5.11
N VAL A 152 2.31 -13.15 -5.94
CA VAL A 152 2.78 -11.79 -6.18
C VAL A 152 2.18 -11.28 -7.49
N TYR A 153 1.62 -10.07 -7.47
CA TYR A 153 1.01 -9.40 -8.63
C TYR A 153 1.69 -8.07 -8.91
N PHE A 154 1.82 -7.69 -10.17
CA PHE A 154 1.85 -6.27 -10.50
C PHE A 154 0.42 -5.75 -10.52
N ALA A 155 0.17 -4.57 -9.92
CA ALA A 155 -1.17 -4.01 -9.83
C ALA A 155 -1.17 -2.51 -10.16
N ASN A 156 -2.21 -2.08 -10.89
CA ASN A 156 -2.33 -0.69 -11.35
C ASN A 156 -2.57 0.33 -10.23
N PHE A 157 -3.00 -0.12 -9.07
CA PHE A 157 -3.32 0.75 -7.93
C PHE A 157 -2.16 0.90 -6.92
N VAL A 158 -1.02 0.25 -7.16
CA VAL A 158 0.18 0.37 -6.32
C VAL A 158 1.12 1.42 -6.91
N LEU A 159 1.40 2.47 -6.15
CA LEU A 159 2.26 3.57 -6.57
C LEU A 159 3.69 3.35 -6.06
N MET A 160 4.69 3.66 -6.90
CA MET A 160 6.11 3.60 -6.50
C MET A 160 6.46 4.59 -5.39
N ASP A 161 5.77 5.71 -5.35
CA ASP A 161 6.05 6.82 -4.45
C ASP A 161 5.54 6.57 -3.02
N TYR A 162 4.89 5.43 -2.76
CA TYR A 162 4.38 5.07 -1.45
C TYR A 162 4.85 3.67 -1.05
N GLY A 163 5.44 3.56 0.14
CA GLY A 163 5.71 2.29 0.78
C GLY A 163 6.61 1.32 -0.02
N PHE A 164 7.65 1.80 -0.67
CA PHE A 164 8.58 1.01 -1.51
C PHE A 164 7.96 0.46 -2.81
N GLY A 165 6.81 0.98 -3.22
CA GLY A 165 6.12 0.49 -4.41
C GLY A 165 5.59 -0.94 -4.25
N ALA A 166 5.29 -1.36 -3.03
CA ALA A 166 4.72 -2.66 -2.72
C ALA A 166 3.73 -2.56 -1.55
N VAL A 167 2.66 -3.34 -1.63
CA VAL A 167 1.65 -3.45 -0.57
C VAL A 167 1.29 -4.92 -0.36
N PHE A 168 1.02 -5.32 0.88
CA PHE A 168 0.39 -6.59 1.12
C PHE A 168 -1.14 -6.42 1.14
N GLY A 169 -1.84 -7.30 0.43
CA GLY A 169 -3.30 -7.26 0.32
C GLY A 169 -3.97 -7.99 1.46
N CYS A 170 -4.87 -7.27 2.18
CA CYS A 170 -5.76 -7.85 3.15
C CYS A 170 -7.23 -7.57 2.78
N PRO A 171 -7.82 -8.38 1.89
CA PRO A 171 -9.12 -8.13 1.28
C PRO A 171 -10.26 -7.91 2.26
N ALA A 172 -10.24 -8.57 3.42
CA ALA A 172 -11.30 -8.41 4.40
C ALA A 172 -11.33 -7.01 5.04
N HIS A 173 -10.24 -6.21 4.96
CA HIS A 173 -10.09 -4.96 5.71
C HIS A 173 -9.63 -3.76 4.88
N ASP A 174 -9.51 -3.91 3.55
CA ASP A 174 -9.29 -2.82 2.58
C ASP A 174 -10.17 -3.06 1.35
N GLN A 175 -10.96 -2.08 0.97
CA GLN A 175 -11.93 -2.24 -0.12
C GLN A 175 -11.26 -2.45 -1.50
N ARG A 176 -10.11 -1.82 -1.74
CA ARG A 176 -9.35 -1.99 -3.00
C ARG A 176 -8.83 -3.43 -3.12
N ASP A 177 -8.34 -3.97 -1.99
CA ASP A 177 -7.87 -5.34 -1.91
C ASP A 177 -9.02 -6.32 -2.05
N PHE A 178 -10.21 -5.99 -1.49
CA PHE A 178 -11.42 -6.78 -1.60
C PHE A 178 -11.89 -6.91 -3.05
N ASP A 179 -11.99 -5.78 -3.77
CA ASP A 179 -12.40 -5.75 -5.18
C ASP A 179 -11.43 -6.55 -6.05
N PHE A 180 -10.12 -6.37 -5.79
CA PHE A 180 -9.08 -7.12 -6.46
C PHE A 180 -9.18 -8.64 -6.18
N ALA A 181 -9.34 -9.02 -4.92
CA ALA A 181 -9.45 -10.42 -4.52
C ALA A 181 -10.70 -11.10 -5.11
N LYS A 182 -11.84 -10.40 -5.14
CA LYS A 182 -13.06 -10.89 -5.81
C LYS A 182 -12.81 -11.16 -7.30
N LYS A 183 -12.18 -10.20 -8.00
CA LYS A 183 -11.88 -10.32 -9.42
C LYS A 183 -10.95 -11.51 -9.72
N TYR A 184 -9.91 -11.69 -8.92
CA TYR A 184 -8.90 -12.73 -9.14
C TYR A 184 -9.16 -14.02 -8.34
N LYS A 185 -10.32 -14.13 -7.67
CA LYS A 185 -10.76 -15.29 -6.87
C LYS A 185 -9.73 -15.69 -5.81
N LEU A 186 -9.17 -14.68 -5.14
CA LEU A 186 -8.23 -14.87 -4.03
C LEU A 186 -8.98 -15.08 -2.72
N GLU A 187 -8.30 -15.67 -1.73
CA GLU A 187 -8.85 -15.88 -0.40
C GLU A 187 -9.20 -14.53 0.26
N ILE A 188 -10.37 -14.46 0.91
CA ILE A 188 -10.79 -13.35 1.76
C ILE A 188 -10.93 -13.88 3.18
N LYS A 189 -9.89 -13.69 3.99
CA LYS A 189 -9.85 -14.15 5.39
C LYS A 189 -10.11 -12.99 6.32
N THR A 190 -11.23 -13.04 7.06
CA THR A 190 -11.59 -12.06 8.08
C THR A 190 -10.68 -12.20 9.29
N VAL A 191 -9.99 -11.13 9.69
CA VAL A 191 -9.09 -11.12 10.86
C VAL A 191 -9.43 -10.04 11.88
N VAL A 192 -10.40 -9.16 11.58
CA VAL A 192 -10.98 -8.21 12.53
C VAL A 192 -12.49 -8.34 12.47
N LYS A 193 -13.15 -8.47 13.61
CA LYS A 193 -14.61 -8.44 13.73
C LYS A 193 -15.06 -7.20 14.49
N PRO A 194 -16.24 -6.62 14.21
CA PRO A 194 -16.85 -5.63 15.07
C PRO A 194 -16.98 -6.13 16.51
N ILE A 195 -16.93 -5.22 17.49
CA ILE A 195 -16.98 -5.60 18.93
C ILE A 195 -18.25 -6.37 19.28
N ASN A 196 -19.38 -6.02 18.63
CA ASN A 196 -20.69 -6.59 18.90
C ASN A 196 -21.01 -7.86 18.09
N GLU A 197 -20.06 -8.33 17.25
CA GLU A 197 -20.22 -9.53 16.44
C GLU A 197 -19.59 -10.75 17.10
N ASN A 198 -20.07 -11.93 16.73
CA ASN A 198 -19.54 -13.21 17.17
C ASN A 198 -18.23 -13.58 16.45
N ASP A 199 -17.51 -14.59 16.94
CA ASP A 199 -16.22 -15.01 16.37
C ASP A 199 -16.34 -15.68 14.99
N ASP A 200 -17.55 -16.04 14.56
CA ASP A 200 -17.87 -16.57 13.24
C ASP A 200 -18.16 -15.47 12.21
N PHE A 201 -18.05 -14.18 12.58
CA PHE A 201 -18.20 -13.04 11.67
C PHE A 201 -17.32 -13.19 10.43
N LYS A 202 -17.91 -13.00 9.25
CA LYS A 202 -17.23 -13.09 7.95
C LYS A 202 -17.56 -11.91 7.07
N VAL A 203 -16.53 -11.34 6.51
CA VAL A 203 -16.62 -10.33 5.45
C VAL A 203 -17.04 -11.02 4.14
N THR A 204 -18.17 -10.60 3.55
CA THR A 204 -18.74 -11.25 2.36
C THR A 204 -19.00 -10.31 1.19
N ASN A 205 -19.57 -9.14 1.42
CA ASN A 205 -20.04 -8.23 0.37
C ASN A 205 -19.12 -7.03 0.17
N GLU A 206 -18.55 -6.51 1.24
CA GLU A 206 -17.66 -5.35 1.27
C GLU A 206 -16.63 -5.53 2.38
N ALA A 207 -15.49 -4.85 2.28
CA ALA A 207 -14.45 -4.88 3.30
C ALA A 207 -14.93 -4.21 4.60
N TYR A 208 -14.44 -4.70 5.75
CA TYR A 208 -14.66 -4.08 7.05
C TYR A 208 -13.37 -3.36 7.53
N PRO A 209 -13.26 -2.03 7.33
CA PRO A 209 -12.07 -1.26 7.75
C PRO A 209 -12.17 -0.74 9.19
N GLY A 210 -13.27 -1.02 9.90
CA GLY A 210 -13.58 -0.49 11.23
C GLY A 210 -12.72 -1.06 12.36
N PRO A 211 -12.82 -0.46 13.57
CA PRO A 211 -12.21 -0.99 14.78
C PRO A 211 -12.95 -2.24 15.29
N GLY A 212 -12.26 -3.07 16.06
CA GLY A 212 -12.89 -4.28 16.58
C GLY A 212 -11.93 -5.16 17.35
N ILE A 213 -12.16 -6.47 17.28
CA ILE A 213 -11.36 -7.50 17.95
C ILE A 213 -10.69 -8.37 16.89
N ILE A 214 -9.41 -8.66 17.07
CA ILE A 214 -8.66 -9.57 16.21
C ILE A 214 -9.16 -11.00 16.41
N ILE A 215 -9.42 -11.68 15.29
CA ILE A 215 -9.80 -13.11 15.19
C ILE A 215 -8.96 -13.80 14.11
N ASN A 216 -8.93 -15.11 14.08
CA ASN A 216 -8.24 -15.93 13.06
C ASN A 216 -6.75 -15.58 12.85
N SER A 217 -6.09 -15.06 13.88
CA SER A 217 -4.75 -14.45 13.82
C SER A 217 -3.80 -14.98 14.90
N ASP A 218 -3.97 -16.24 15.29
CA ASP A 218 -3.13 -16.98 16.24
C ASP A 218 -2.91 -16.17 17.56
N PHE A 219 -1.68 -15.83 17.89
CA PHE A 219 -1.29 -15.11 19.10
C PHE A 219 -1.83 -13.66 19.18
N LEU A 220 -2.38 -13.10 18.11
CA LEU A 220 -3.02 -11.78 18.11
C LEU A 220 -4.52 -11.84 18.47
N ASN A 221 -5.12 -13.03 18.51
CA ASN A 221 -6.55 -13.18 18.79
C ASN A 221 -6.94 -12.53 20.11
N GLY A 222 -8.09 -11.84 20.12
CA GLY A 222 -8.64 -11.15 21.28
C GLY A 222 -8.08 -9.73 21.52
N LEU A 223 -7.06 -9.30 20.77
CA LEU A 223 -6.55 -7.94 20.89
C LEU A 223 -7.50 -6.94 20.23
N GLU A 224 -7.58 -5.77 20.85
CA GLU A 224 -8.33 -4.62 20.33
C GLU A 224 -7.61 -4.02 19.10
N ALA A 225 -8.29 -3.98 17.97
CA ALA A 225 -7.83 -3.39 16.73
C ALA A 225 -8.44 -2.00 16.50
N PRO A 226 -7.66 -1.03 15.98
CA PRO A 226 -6.28 -1.16 15.52
C PRO A 226 -5.21 -0.90 16.61
N ASN A 227 -5.58 -0.33 17.75
CA ASN A 227 -4.62 0.29 18.67
C ASN A 227 -3.64 -0.72 19.31
N LYS A 228 -4.16 -1.67 20.09
CA LYS A 228 -3.33 -2.65 20.80
C LYS A 228 -2.69 -3.66 19.85
N SER A 229 -3.45 -4.09 18.85
CA SER A 229 -3.00 -5.09 17.87
C SER A 229 -1.81 -4.61 17.04
N ILE A 230 -1.82 -3.35 16.58
CA ILE A 230 -0.70 -2.77 15.82
C ILE A 230 0.57 -2.74 16.65
N ILE A 231 0.48 -2.24 17.91
CA ILE A 231 1.63 -2.13 18.81
C ILE A 231 2.26 -3.50 19.06
N GLU A 232 1.44 -4.51 19.36
CA GLU A 232 1.93 -5.85 19.67
C GLU A 232 2.52 -6.53 18.42
N THR A 233 1.88 -6.36 17.27
CA THR A 233 2.39 -6.90 16.01
C THR A 233 3.75 -6.29 15.66
N ILE A 234 3.92 -4.97 15.78
CA ILE A 234 5.21 -4.30 15.52
C ILE A 234 6.30 -4.85 16.43
N LYS A 235 6.05 -4.99 17.74
CA LYS A 235 7.03 -5.58 18.68
C LYS A 235 7.48 -6.97 18.25
N ILE A 236 6.55 -7.81 17.79
CA ILE A 236 6.85 -9.18 17.34
C ILE A 236 7.69 -9.15 16.06
N LEU A 237 7.33 -8.29 15.09
CA LEU A 237 8.06 -8.14 13.84
C LEU A 237 9.50 -7.63 14.07
N GLU A 238 9.67 -6.67 14.99
CA GLU A 238 10.99 -6.16 15.40
C GLU A 238 11.81 -7.24 16.09
N LYS A 239 11.23 -8.00 17.03
CA LYS A 239 11.91 -9.12 17.71
C LYS A 239 12.36 -10.20 16.73
N LYS A 240 11.61 -10.44 15.67
CA LYS A 240 11.96 -11.39 14.59
C LYS A 240 12.93 -10.79 13.56
N ASN A 241 13.29 -9.50 13.63
CA ASN A 241 14.09 -8.78 12.64
C ASN A 241 13.52 -8.83 11.21
N ILE A 242 12.20 -8.82 11.06
CA ILE A 242 11.47 -8.86 9.78
C ILE A 242 10.59 -7.64 9.58
N GLY A 243 10.54 -6.74 10.52
CA GLY A 243 9.83 -5.46 10.42
C GLY A 243 10.44 -4.40 11.33
N LYS A 244 10.07 -3.15 11.08
CA LYS A 244 10.54 -1.99 11.82
C LYS A 244 9.44 -0.95 11.90
N LYS A 245 9.20 -0.41 13.12
CA LYS A 245 8.32 0.76 13.29
C LYS A 245 8.85 1.92 12.46
N THR A 246 8.00 2.54 11.67
CA THR A 246 8.39 3.60 10.74
C THR A 246 7.31 4.66 10.65
N ILE A 247 7.75 5.92 10.54
CA ILE A 247 6.88 7.05 10.21
C ILE A 247 7.04 7.32 8.73
N ASN A 248 5.94 7.49 8.03
CA ASN A 248 5.91 7.87 6.63
C ASN A 248 5.12 9.17 6.45
N TYR A 249 5.48 9.96 5.44
CA TYR A 249 4.83 11.22 5.10
C TYR A 249 4.29 11.15 3.68
N ARG A 250 3.12 11.76 3.46
CA ARG A 250 2.57 11.95 2.11
C ARG A 250 3.30 13.08 1.38
N LEU A 251 3.83 14.06 2.12
CA LEU A 251 4.61 15.19 1.59
C LEU A 251 5.75 14.67 0.72
N LYS A 252 5.85 15.21 -0.50
CA LYS A 252 6.91 14.88 -1.48
C LYS A 252 7.71 16.12 -1.81
N ASP A 253 8.94 15.89 -2.26
CA ASP A 253 9.81 16.96 -2.73
C ASP A 253 9.20 17.72 -3.90
N TRP A 254 9.44 19.00 -3.96
CA TRP A 254 8.85 19.90 -4.97
C TRP A 254 9.80 20.09 -6.14
N GLY A 255 9.34 19.81 -7.35
CA GLY A 255 10.08 20.16 -8.57
C GLY A 255 10.27 21.67 -8.68
N VAL A 256 11.51 22.12 -8.99
CA VAL A 256 11.87 23.53 -9.14
C VAL A 256 11.36 24.12 -10.45
N SER A 257 11.23 23.28 -11.47
CA SER A 257 10.75 23.69 -12.80
C SER A 257 9.56 22.85 -13.25
N ARG A 258 8.70 23.50 -14.00
CA ARG A 258 7.53 22.87 -14.62
C ARG A 258 7.80 22.62 -16.10
#